data_a0e229dc1c12cbcce29e04c7027b0c23
#
_entry.id   a0e229dc1c12cbcce29e04c7027b0c23
#
_cell.length_a   1.000
_cell.length_b   1.000
_cell.length_c   1.000
_cell.angle_alpha   90.00
_cell.angle_beta   90.00
_cell.angle_gamma   90.00
#
_symmetry.space_group_name_H-M   'P 1'
#
loop_
_entity.id
_entity.type
_entity.pdbx_description
1 polymer ?
#
loop_
_entity_poly.entity_id
_entity_poly.type
_entity_poly.pdbx_seq_one_letter_code
_entity_poly.pdbx_strand_id
1 'polypeptide(L)'
;DILYSFGAFMTICRIKQEERIKAVINAHKQGKKVPPIMLQESQDDEEPRDIENEALGVITNLIIQKTKGHGLAKIVDAILRAKGFTTYVSPAGPDKGVDILASAGTLGFGSPKICVQVKSTDAPVDRIVLDQLGGVMKNFGAEYGLLVSWSGFKSSVINETAKQFFEIRLWTHKEIIEEFLKYYDQMDDEIKELIPLKKIWVVNNDTQ
;
A
#
# COMPACT_ATOMS: atom_id res chain seq x y z
N ASP A 1 8.69 21.77 29.12
CA ASP A 1 8.45 21.40 27.72
C ASP A 1 8.98 20.01 27.34
N ILE A 2 8.86 19.06 28.28
CA ILE A 2 9.22 17.65 28.08
C ILE A 2 8.29 16.97 27.05
N LEU A 3 7.05 17.45 26.89
CA LEU A 3 6.09 16.89 25.95
C LEU A 3 6.38 17.21 24.46
N TYR A 4 7.19 18.24 24.18
CA TYR A 4 7.57 18.60 22.81
C TYR A 4 8.79 17.86 22.28
N SER A 5 9.55 17.17 23.13
CA SER A 5 10.68 16.34 22.70
C SER A 5 10.27 14.94 22.21
N PHE A 6 9.04 14.54 22.48
CA PHE A 6 8.47 13.32 21.91
C PHE A 6 7.74 13.72 20.62
N GLY A 7 8.39 13.56 19.49
CA GLY A 7 7.79 13.82 18.17
C GLY A 7 6.39 13.21 18.12
N ALA A 8 5.39 14.05 17.88
CA ALA A 8 3.98 13.68 17.84
C ALA A 8 3.67 12.82 16.62
N PHE A 9 4.18 11.61 16.58
CA PHE A 9 3.62 10.58 15.76
C PHE A 9 2.64 9.79 16.62
N MET A 10 1.37 9.81 16.22
CA MET A 10 0.25 9.11 16.86
C MET A 10 0.45 7.59 16.73
N THR A 11 1.40 7.09 17.47
CA THR A 11 1.51 5.66 17.75
C THR A 11 1.47 5.56 19.26
N ILE A 12 0.73 4.60 19.81
CA ILE A 12 0.76 4.28 21.23
C ILE A 12 2.17 3.80 21.54
N CYS A 13 3.07 4.74 21.80
CA CYS A 13 4.43 4.43 22.22
C CYS A 13 4.36 3.89 23.65
N ARG A 14 4.81 2.66 23.84
CA ARG A 14 5.07 2.13 25.18
C ARG A 14 6.12 3.02 25.82
N ILE A 15 5.75 3.75 26.89
CA ILE A 15 6.67 4.64 27.59
C ILE A 15 7.71 3.77 28.31
N LYS A 16 8.90 3.63 27.73
CA LYS A 16 10.00 2.82 28.30
C LYS A 16 10.54 3.38 29.64
N GLN A 17 10.12 4.60 30.04
CA GLN A 17 10.59 5.26 31.27
C GLN A 17 9.45 5.61 32.22
N GLU A 18 8.47 4.74 32.37
CA GLU A 18 7.28 4.95 33.19
C GLU A 18 7.62 5.37 34.63
N GLU A 19 8.60 4.73 35.26
CA GLU A 19 9.02 5.04 36.64
C GLU A 19 9.62 6.46 36.76
N ARG A 20 10.38 6.91 35.76
CA ARG A 20 10.95 8.26 35.73
C ARG A 20 9.86 9.31 35.57
N ILE A 21 8.89 9.08 34.71
CA ILE A 21 7.74 9.98 34.51
C ILE A 21 6.90 10.04 35.78
N LYS A 22 6.64 8.91 36.43
CA LYS A 22 5.97 8.86 37.74
C LYS A 22 6.73 9.66 38.79
N ALA A 23 8.07 9.55 38.85
CA ALA A 23 8.91 10.31 39.77
C ALA A 23 8.83 11.82 39.54
N VAL A 24 8.87 12.28 38.28
CA VAL A 24 8.72 13.68 37.89
C VAL A 24 7.35 14.23 38.26
N ILE A 25 6.28 13.48 37.98
CA ILE A 25 4.90 13.87 38.34
C ILE A 25 4.75 13.98 39.85
N ASN A 26 5.30 13.04 40.63
CA ASN A 26 5.23 13.05 42.08
C ASN A 26 6.04 14.21 42.70
N ALA A 27 7.22 14.51 42.15
CA ALA A 27 8.01 15.65 42.59
C ALA A 27 7.27 16.97 42.32
N HIS A 28 6.63 17.11 41.19
CA HIS A 28 5.85 18.31 40.84
C HIS A 28 4.61 18.46 41.74
N LYS A 29 3.91 17.38 42.06
CA LYS A 29 2.79 17.38 43.02
C LYS A 29 3.22 17.77 44.43
N GLN A 30 4.47 17.55 44.81
CA GLN A 30 5.03 17.90 46.12
C GLN A 30 5.70 19.28 46.14
N GLY A 31 5.61 20.07 45.06
CA GLY A 31 6.21 21.41 44.97
C GLY A 31 7.75 21.42 44.99
N LYS A 32 8.41 20.28 44.78
CA LYS A 32 9.88 20.18 44.75
C LYS A 32 10.39 20.56 43.36
N LYS A 33 11.48 21.32 43.29
CA LYS A 33 12.19 21.57 42.02
C LYS A 33 12.70 20.25 41.47
N VAL A 34 12.26 19.92 40.28
CA VAL A 34 12.76 18.74 39.56
C VAL A 34 14.21 19.04 39.14
N PRO A 35 15.21 18.20 39.49
CA PRO A 35 16.58 18.40 39.03
C PRO A 35 16.64 18.35 37.49
N PRO A 36 17.57 19.10 36.86
CA PRO A 36 17.75 19.02 35.42
C PRO A 36 18.02 17.54 35.05
N ILE A 37 17.23 17.02 34.14
CA ILE A 37 17.39 15.69 33.64
C ILE A 37 18.70 15.68 32.85
N MET A 38 19.79 15.20 33.45
CA MET A 38 20.96 14.81 32.70
C MET A 38 20.50 13.66 31.78
N LEU A 39 20.48 13.92 30.49
CA LEU A 39 20.42 12.90 29.47
C LEU A 39 21.73 12.10 29.60
N GLN A 40 21.78 11.15 30.52
CA GLN A 40 22.71 10.06 30.33
C GLN A 40 22.24 9.38 29.04
N GLU A 41 23.07 9.44 28.01
CA GLU A 41 23.02 8.50 26.89
C GLU A 41 23.04 7.11 27.54
N SER A 42 21.85 6.56 27.79
CA SER A 42 21.73 5.14 27.94
C SER A 42 22.27 4.58 26.62
N GLN A 43 23.28 3.76 26.68
CA GLN A 43 23.49 2.75 25.64
C GLN A 43 22.20 1.92 25.69
N ASP A 44 21.14 2.46 25.06
CA ASP A 44 19.97 1.69 24.71
C ASP A 44 20.51 0.70 23.70
N ASP A 45 20.47 -0.58 24.05
CA ASP A 45 20.42 -1.63 23.05
C ASP A 45 19.25 -1.26 22.14
N GLU A 46 19.52 -0.48 21.10
CA GLU A 46 18.56 -0.21 20.04
C GLU A 46 18.28 -1.57 19.43
N GLU A 47 17.13 -2.15 19.78
CA GLU A 47 16.63 -3.29 19.01
C GLU A 47 16.78 -2.90 17.53
N PRO A 48 17.39 -3.75 16.70
CA PRO A 48 17.66 -3.41 15.32
C PRO A 48 16.35 -2.94 14.70
N ARG A 49 16.33 -1.68 14.25
CA ARG A 49 15.14 -1.10 13.61
C ARG A 49 14.92 -1.85 12.31
N ASP A 50 13.75 -2.38 12.14
CA ASP A 50 13.33 -2.96 10.88
C ASP A 50 12.98 -1.83 9.90
N ILE A 51 14.05 -1.25 9.33
CA ILE A 51 13.98 -0.10 8.41
C ILE A 51 13.12 -0.45 7.19
N GLU A 52 13.13 -1.71 6.76
CA GLU A 52 12.35 -2.16 5.61
C GLU A 52 10.85 -2.11 5.89
N ASN A 53 10.40 -2.69 7.00
CA ASN A 53 8.99 -2.64 7.39
C ASN A 53 8.52 -1.23 7.74
N GLU A 54 9.36 -0.41 8.37
CA GLU A 54 9.05 1.00 8.60
C GLU A 54 8.85 1.75 7.28
N ALA A 55 9.77 1.58 6.31
CA ALA A 55 9.68 2.20 5.00
C ALA A 55 8.44 1.72 4.22
N LEU A 56 8.15 0.42 4.21
CA LEU A 56 6.95 -0.13 3.59
C LEU A 56 5.67 0.45 4.19
N GLY A 57 5.61 0.61 5.51
CA GLY A 57 4.50 1.25 6.19
C GLY A 57 4.28 2.71 5.75
N VAL A 58 5.36 3.49 5.64
CA VAL A 58 5.30 4.89 5.17
C VAL A 58 4.85 4.96 3.71
N ILE A 59 5.41 4.11 2.83
CA ILE A 59 5.04 4.05 1.40
C ILE A 59 3.57 3.66 1.24
N THR A 60 3.11 2.65 1.97
CA THR A 60 1.72 2.20 1.98
C THR A 60 0.76 3.34 2.33
N ASN A 61 1.06 4.06 3.41
CA ASN A 61 0.27 5.21 3.85
C ASN A 61 0.29 6.35 2.81
N LEU A 62 1.43 6.62 2.20
CA LEU A 62 1.55 7.63 1.16
C LEU A 62 0.69 7.28 -0.06
N ILE A 63 0.76 6.05 -0.54
CA ILE A 63 -0.04 5.58 -1.68
C ILE A 63 -1.52 5.76 -1.38
N ILE A 64 -2.05 5.23 -0.26
CA ILE A 64 -3.48 5.33 0.04
C ILE A 64 -3.95 6.79 0.21
N GLN A 65 -3.14 7.65 0.82
CA GLN A 65 -3.48 9.06 0.97
C GLN A 65 -3.56 9.79 -0.36
N LYS A 66 -2.65 9.50 -1.28
CA LYS A 66 -2.57 10.15 -2.60
C LYS A 66 -3.55 9.57 -3.61
N THR A 67 -4.03 8.34 -3.40
CA THR A 67 -4.85 7.60 -4.38
C THR A 67 -6.29 7.36 -3.94
N LYS A 68 -6.81 8.13 -2.98
CA LYS A 68 -8.22 8.06 -2.59
C LYS A 68 -9.15 8.21 -3.80
N GLY A 69 -10.19 7.39 -3.85
CA GLY A 69 -11.13 7.36 -4.97
C GLY A 69 -10.54 6.71 -6.22
N HIS A 70 -10.61 7.39 -7.37
CA HIS A 70 -10.13 6.86 -8.65
C HIS A 70 -8.59 6.83 -8.79
N GLY A 71 -7.85 7.37 -7.84
CA GLY A 71 -6.38 7.42 -7.89
C GLY A 71 -5.72 6.04 -7.89
N LEU A 72 -6.33 5.04 -7.23
CA LEU A 72 -5.79 3.69 -7.19
C LEU A 72 -5.75 3.04 -8.58
N ALA A 73 -6.74 3.30 -9.42
CA ALA A 73 -6.73 2.82 -10.81
C ALA A 73 -5.56 3.39 -11.61
N LYS A 74 -5.15 4.65 -11.36
CA LYS A 74 -3.97 5.24 -12.00
C LYS A 74 -2.67 4.53 -11.60
N ILE A 75 -2.52 4.12 -10.34
CA ILE A 75 -1.36 3.34 -9.90
C ILE A 75 -1.33 1.97 -10.57
N VAL A 76 -2.47 1.29 -10.63
CA VAL A 76 -2.58 -0.03 -11.30
C VAL A 76 -2.28 0.10 -12.79
N ASP A 77 -2.80 1.13 -13.45
CA ASP A 77 -2.51 1.45 -14.85
C ASP A 77 -1.01 1.65 -15.08
N ALA A 78 -0.36 2.46 -14.24
CA ALA A 78 1.07 2.72 -14.34
C ALA A 78 1.91 1.44 -14.16
N ILE A 79 1.52 0.56 -13.22
CA ILE A 79 2.16 -0.74 -13.05
C ILE A 79 2.03 -1.57 -14.34
N LEU A 80 0.84 -1.65 -14.92
CA LEU A 80 0.60 -2.42 -16.13
C LEU A 80 1.39 -1.87 -17.33
N ARG A 81 1.44 -0.54 -17.51
CA ARG A 81 2.27 0.09 -18.54
C ARG A 81 3.75 -0.17 -18.33
N ALA A 82 4.24 -0.07 -17.11
CA ALA A 82 5.63 -0.39 -16.77
C ALA A 82 5.97 -1.89 -17.00
N LYS A 83 4.98 -2.77 -16.94
CA LYS A 83 5.09 -4.20 -17.32
C LYS A 83 5.03 -4.43 -18.85
N GLY A 84 4.86 -3.38 -19.65
CA GLY A 84 4.84 -3.46 -21.11
C GLY A 84 3.47 -3.68 -21.74
N PHE A 85 2.39 -3.50 -20.98
CA PHE A 85 1.04 -3.52 -21.54
C PHE A 85 0.66 -2.16 -22.14
N THR A 86 -0.08 -2.18 -23.22
CA THR A 86 -0.84 -1.02 -23.70
C THR A 86 -2.18 -1.01 -22.97
N THR A 87 -2.52 0.11 -22.37
CA THR A 87 -3.69 0.23 -21.49
C THR A 87 -4.69 1.28 -21.99
N TYR A 88 -5.96 1.07 -21.64
CA TYR A 88 -7.03 2.04 -21.76
C TYR A 88 -7.72 2.18 -20.39
N VAL A 89 -7.69 3.36 -19.81
CA VAL A 89 -8.37 3.68 -18.54
C VAL A 89 -9.75 4.19 -18.87
N SER A 90 -10.79 3.58 -18.30
CA SER A 90 -12.18 4.02 -18.48
C SER A 90 -12.39 5.39 -17.86
N PRO A 91 -13.07 6.33 -18.57
CA PRO A 91 -13.46 7.61 -17.98
C PRO A 91 -14.35 7.39 -16.76
N ALA A 92 -14.28 8.31 -15.79
CA ALA A 92 -15.20 8.30 -14.65
C ALA A 92 -16.65 8.47 -15.13
N GLY A 93 -17.54 7.55 -14.71
CA GLY A 93 -18.94 7.58 -15.11
C GLY A 93 -19.67 6.28 -14.76
N PRO A 94 -20.95 6.11 -15.17
CA PRO A 94 -21.68 4.86 -14.99
C PRO A 94 -21.05 3.78 -15.88
N ASP A 95 -20.13 3.05 -15.27
CA ASP A 95 -19.18 2.20 -15.96
C ASP A 95 -19.80 0.86 -16.34
N LYS A 96 -19.31 0.34 -17.45
CA LYS A 96 -19.58 -1.05 -17.87
C LYS A 96 -18.87 -2.06 -16.95
N GLY A 97 -18.40 -1.66 -15.74
CA GLY A 97 -17.75 -2.51 -14.75
C GLY A 97 -16.27 -2.82 -15.01
N VAL A 98 -15.60 -2.03 -15.88
CA VAL A 98 -14.16 -2.12 -16.14
C VAL A 98 -13.51 -0.78 -15.88
N ASP A 99 -12.46 -0.77 -15.07
CA ASP A 99 -11.68 0.44 -14.81
C ASP A 99 -10.50 0.57 -15.80
N ILE A 100 -9.85 -0.57 -16.15
CA ILE A 100 -8.73 -0.58 -17.10
C ILE A 100 -8.86 -1.79 -18.05
N LEU A 101 -8.61 -1.56 -19.33
CA LEU A 101 -8.34 -2.61 -20.31
C LEU A 101 -6.83 -2.62 -20.59
N ALA A 102 -6.22 -3.79 -20.59
CA ALA A 102 -4.81 -3.94 -20.86
C ALA A 102 -4.56 -5.08 -21.84
N SER A 103 -3.61 -4.90 -22.76
CA SER A 103 -3.24 -5.95 -23.72
C SER A 103 -1.79 -5.80 -24.17
N ALA A 104 -1.22 -6.89 -24.67
CA ALA A 104 0.14 -6.89 -25.16
C ALA A 104 0.27 -6.23 -26.54
N GLY A 105 1.51 -5.85 -26.89
CA GLY A 105 1.87 -5.25 -28.17
C GLY A 105 1.67 -3.73 -28.20
N THR A 106 2.42 -3.06 -29.08
CA THR A 106 2.49 -1.59 -29.17
C THR A 106 1.17 -0.90 -29.49
N LEU A 107 0.25 -1.62 -30.16
CA LEU A 107 -1.08 -1.11 -30.46
C LEU A 107 -2.19 -1.69 -29.56
N GLY A 108 -1.82 -2.56 -28.63
CA GLY A 108 -2.78 -3.16 -27.72
C GLY A 108 -3.71 -4.21 -28.36
N PHE A 109 -3.29 -4.88 -29.42
CA PHE A 109 -4.07 -5.92 -30.10
C PHE A 109 -3.62 -7.34 -29.77
N GLY A 110 -2.47 -7.46 -29.08
CA GLY A 110 -1.89 -8.76 -28.73
C GLY A 110 -2.53 -9.40 -27.50
N SER A 111 -2.24 -10.70 -27.34
CA SER A 111 -2.55 -11.43 -26.11
C SER A 111 -1.38 -11.33 -25.12
N PRO A 112 -1.66 -11.37 -23.82
CA PRO A 112 -2.98 -11.53 -23.20
C PRO A 112 -3.81 -10.24 -23.19
N LYS A 113 -5.16 -10.38 -23.27
CA LYS A 113 -6.13 -9.30 -23.07
C LYS A 113 -6.70 -9.38 -21.65
N ILE A 114 -6.64 -8.31 -20.91
CA ILE A 114 -6.96 -8.28 -19.48
C ILE A 114 -8.01 -7.21 -19.20
N CYS A 115 -9.10 -7.58 -18.52
CA CYS A 115 -10.04 -6.64 -17.89
C CYS A 115 -9.63 -6.43 -16.42
N VAL A 116 -9.52 -5.19 -16.00
CA VAL A 116 -9.15 -4.84 -14.63
C VAL A 116 -10.29 -4.08 -13.96
N GLN A 117 -10.65 -4.53 -12.76
CA GLN A 117 -11.59 -3.81 -11.89
C GLN A 117 -10.89 -3.45 -10.58
N VAL A 118 -10.98 -2.17 -10.18
CA VAL A 118 -10.29 -1.61 -9.01
C VAL A 118 -11.31 -1.14 -7.98
N LYS A 119 -11.17 -1.60 -6.75
CA LYS A 119 -12.00 -1.20 -5.61
C LYS A 119 -11.13 -0.56 -4.53
N SER A 120 -11.32 0.74 -4.33
CA SER A 120 -10.63 1.55 -3.32
C SER A 120 -11.48 1.76 -2.05
N THR A 121 -12.50 0.91 -1.83
CA THR A 121 -13.38 0.97 -0.66
C THR A 121 -12.69 0.44 0.59
N ASP A 122 -13.14 0.90 1.77
CA ASP A 122 -12.61 0.45 3.07
C ASP A 122 -13.11 -0.96 3.47
N ALA A 123 -14.05 -1.53 2.73
CA ALA A 123 -14.60 -2.85 2.99
C ALA A 123 -14.05 -3.91 2.02
N PRO A 124 -13.77 -5.14 2.50
CA PRO A 124 -13.36 -6.25 1.65
C PRO A 124 -14.39 -6.57 0.56
N VAL A 125 -13.90 -6.82 -0.64
CA VAL A 125 -14.72 -7.10 -1.82
C VAL A 125 -15.48 -8.41 -1.69
N ASP A 126 -16.75 -8.39 -2.13
CA ASP A 126 -17.68 -9.52 -2.12
C ASP A 126 -17.65 -10.28 -3.45
N ARG A 127 -18.18 -11.51 -3.43
CA ARG A 127 -18.31 -12.41 -4.58
C ARG A 127 -19.06 -11.78 -5.76
N ILE A 128 -20.06 -10.96 -5.50
CA ILE A 128 -20.85 -10.29 -6.55
C ILE A 128 -19.93 -9.52 -7.52
N VAL A 129 -18.89 -8.86 -7.00
CA VAL A 129 -17.95 -8.10 -7.83
C VAL A 129 -17.08 -9.03 -8.68
N LEU A 130 -16.69 -10.20 -8.15
CA LEU A 130 -15.96 -11.22 -8.92
C LEU A 130 -16.81 -11.76 -10.07
N ASP A 131 -18.08 -12.07 -9.80
CA ASP A 131 -19.03 -12.57 -10.81
C ASP A 131 -19.30 -11.50 -11.90
N GLN A 132 -19.39 -10.23 -11.51
CA GLN A 132 -19.48 -9.08 -12.43
C GLN A 132 -18.26 -9.00 -13.34
N LEU A 133 -17.04 -9.12 -12.81
CA LEU A 133 -15.82 -9.12 -13.62
C LEU A 133 -15.83 -10.25 -14.64
N GLY A 134 -16.25 -11.46 -14.26
CA GLY A 134 -16.39 -12.59 -15.20
C GLY A 134 -17.38 -12.31 -16.35
N GLY A 135 -18.47 -11.60 -16.07
CA GLY A 135 -19.42 -11.14 -17.09
C GLY A 135 -18.82 -10.09 -18.02
N VAL A 136 -18.09 -9.15 -17.45
CA VAL A 136 -17.43 -8.08 -18.20
C VAL A 136 -16.32 -8.62 -19.11
N MET A 137 -15.51 -9.57 -18.64
CA MET A 137 -14.48 -10.23 -19.44
C MET A 137 -15.08 -10.79 -20.75
N LYS A 138 -16.24 -11.46 -20.67
CA LYS A 138 -16.93 -11.99 -21.84
C LYS A 138 -17.38 -10.88 -22.82
N ASN A 139 -17.92 -9.77 -22.28
CA ASN A 139 -18.39 -8.65 -23.10
C ASN A 139 -17.26 -7.97 -23.88
N PHE A 140 -16.06 -7.90 -23.30
CA PHE A 140 -14.87 -7.28 -23.91
C PHE A 140 -13.98 -8.29 -24.65
N GLY A 141 -14.30 -9.58 -24.64
CA GLY A 141 -13.47 -10.63 -25.22
C GLY A 141 -12.10 -10.72 -24.55
N ALA A 142 -12.04 -10.44 -23.25
CA ALA A 142 -10.81 -10.55 -22.48
C ALA A 142 -10.54 -11.99 -22.06
N GLU A 143 -9.27 -12.39 -22.13
CA GLU A 143 -8.82 -13.72 -21.74
C GLU A 143 -8.68 -13.84 -20.23
N TYR A 144 -8.30 -12.72 -19.57
CA TYR A 144 -7.99 -12.69 -18.15
C TYR A 144 -8.65 -11.51 -17.45
N GLY A 145 -8.88 -11.69 -16.15
CA GLY A 145 -9.36 -10.67 -15.23
C GLY A 145 -8.35 -10.37 -14.13
N LEU A 146 -8.25 -9.11 -13.75
CA LEU A 146 -7.54 -8.67 -12.57
C LEU A 146 -8.50 -7.90 -11.66
N LEU A 147 -8.81 -8.47 -10.50
CA LEU A 147 -9.61 -7.80 -9.50
C LEU A 147 -8.69 -7.23 -8.41
N VAL A 148 -8.72 -5.92 -8.27
CA VAL A 148 -7.87 -5.18 -7.35
C VAL A 148 -8.71 -4.64 -6.20
N SER A 149 -8.27 -4.87 -4.96
CA SER A 149 -8.93 -4.33 -3.76
C SER A 149 -7.92 -3.92 -2.70
N TRP A 150 -7.95 -2.64 -2.31
CA TRP A 150 -7.07 -2.18 -1.24
C TRP A 150 -7.34 -2.88 0.09
N SER A 151 -8.60 -3.03 0.44
CA SER A 151 -9.05 -3.65 1.71
C SER A 151 -9.13 -5.17 1.66
N GLY A 152 -8.71 -5.78 0.54
CA GLY A 152 -8.70 -7.22 0.36
C GLY A 152 -10.07 -7.81 -0.02
N PHE A 153 -10.23 -9.09 0.22
CA PHE A 153 -11.33 -9.90 -0.27
C PHE A 153 -11.96 -10.74 0.83
N LYS A 154 -13.27 -10.95 0.76
CA LYS A 154 -13.95 -11.91 1.63
C LYS A 154 -13.52 -13.35 1.30
N SER A 155 -13.60 -14.25 2.27
CA SER A 155 -13.26 -15.67 2.09
C SER A 155 -14.01 -16.34 0.95
N SER A 156 -15.27 -15.92 0.69
CA SER A 156 -16.07 -16.40 -0.44
C SER A 156 -15.42 -16.09 -1.81
N VAL A 157 -14.76 -14.94 -1.95
CA VAL A 157 -14.01 -14.56 -3.16
C VAL A 157 -12.75 -15.41 -3.30
N ILE A 158 -11.99 -15.54 -2.21
CA ILE A 158 -10.73 -16.30 -2.19
C ILE A 158 -10.98 -17.76 -2.59
N ASN A 159 -11.99 -18.38 -2.01
CA ASN A 159 -12.36 -19.77 -2.30
C ASN A 159 -12.82 -19.97 -3.75
N GLU A 160 -13.57 -19.02 -4.32
CA GLU A 160 -14.04 -19.11 -5.71
C GLU A 160 -12.91 -18.86 -6.70
N THR A 161 -11.99 -17.95 -6.39
CA THR A 161 -10.84 -17.66 -7.27
C THR A 161 -9.94 -18.88 -7.47
N ALA A 162 -9.89 -19.82 -6.52
CA ALA A 162 -9.17 -21.07 -6.71
C ALA A 162 -9.68 -21.87 -7.92
N LYS A 163 -10.99 -21.81 -8.22
CA LYS A 163 -11.60 -22.47 -9.39
C LYS A 163 -11.32 -21.71 -10.70
N GLN A 164 -11.09 -20.40 -10.58
CA GLN A 164 -10.81 -19.49 -11.71
C GLN A 164 -9.34 -19.12 -11.78
N PHE A 165 -8.46 -19.94 -11.21
CA PHE A 165 -7.03 -19.63 -11.07
C PHE A 165 -6.35 -19.27 -12.40
N PHE A 166 -6.74 -19.87 -13.50
CA PHE A 166 -6.17 -19.62 -14.82
C PHE A 166 -6.76 -18.41 -15.54
N GLU A 167 -7.85 -17.85 -15.03
CA GLU A 167 -8.58 -16.76 -15.68
C GLU A 167 -8.51 -15.45 -14.89
N ILE A 168 -8.57 -15.50 -13.54
CA ILE A 168 -8.64 -14.30 -12.70
C ILE A 168 -7.53 -14.29 -11.65
N ARG A 169 -6.96 -13.09 -11.45
CA ARG A 169 -6.03 -12.79 -10.36
C ARG A 169 -6.63 -11.75 -9.42
N LEU A 170 -6.26 -11.88 -8.15
CA LEU A 170 -6.62 -10.93 -7.09
C LEU A 170 -5.36 -10.19 -6.67
N TRP A 171 -5.47 -8.86 -6.60
CA TRP A 171 -4.44 -8.01 -5.99
C TRP A 171 -5.02 -7.29 -4.79
N THR A 172 -4.36 -7.43 -3.64
CA THR A 172 -4.58 -6.62 -2.45
C THR A 172 -3.56 -5.46 -2.42
N HIS A 173 -3.58 -4.66 -1.36
CA HIS A 173 -2.53 -3.64 -1.16
C HIS A 173 -1.11 -4.24 -1.18
N LYS A 174 -0.93 -5.50 -0.79
CA LYS A 174 0.39 -6.17 -0.77
C LYS A 174 0.94 -6.32 -2.18
N GLU A 175 0.19 -6.96 -3.08
CA GLU A 175 0.58 -7.15 -4.46
C GLU A 175 0.74 -5.81 -5.18
N ILE A 176 -0.11 -4.81 -4.88
CA ILE A 176 0.01 -3.47 -5.47
C ILE A 176 1.34 -2.84 -5.08
N ILE A 177 1.71 -2.84 -3.79
CA ILE A 177 2.95 -2.24 -3.30
C ILE A 177 4.17 -2.98 -3.84
N GLU A 178 4.13 -4.30 -3.82
CA GLU A 178 5.21 -5.16 -4.34
C GLU A 178 5.48 -4.88 -5.83
N GLU A 179 4.43 -4.90 -6.65
CA GLU A 179 4.55 -4.63 -8.08
C GLU A 179 4.90 -3.15 -8.36
N PHE A 180 4.38 -2.21 -7.57
CA PHE A 180 4.71 -0.80 -7.66
C PHE A 180 6.21 -0.55 -7.42
N LEU A 181 6.76 -1.10 -6.34
CA LEU A 181 8.18 -0.95 -6.02
C LEU A 181 9.08 -1.64 -7.04
N LYS A 182 8.67 -2.82 -7.50
CA LYS A 182 9.42 -3.59 -8.50
C LYS A 182 9.58 -2.85 -9.82
N TYR A 183 8.54 -2.15 -10.27
CA TYR A 183 8.52 -1.45 -11.56
C TYR A 183 8.66 0.07 -11.44
N TYR A 184 8.97 0.60 -10.25
CA TYR A 184 9.01 2.04 -10.00
C TYR A 184 9.93 2.81 -10.97
N ASP A 185 11.09 2.27 -11.30
CA ASP A 185 12.05 2.94 -12.18
C ASP A 185 11.51 3.13 -13.62
N GLN A 186 10.63 2.23 -14.07
CA GLN A 186 10.02 2.24 -15.40
C GLN A 186 8.72 3.07 -15.46
N MET A 187 8.24 3.58 -14.33
CA MET A 187 7.02 4.40 -14.30
C MET A 187 7.25 5.79 -14.84
N ASP A 188 6.17 6.44 -15.28
CA ASP A 188 6.18 7.81 -15.77
C ASP A 188 6.52 8.80 -14.67
N ASP A 189 6.99 9.98 -15.09
CA ASP A 189 7.34 11.08 -14.19
C ASP A 189 6.12 11.55 -13.37
N GLU A 190 4.93 11.56 -13.95
CA GLU A 190 3.68 11.91 -13.24
C GLU A 190 3.47 11.04 -11.98
N ILE A 191 3.72 9.73 -12.09
CA ILE A 191 3.58 8.80 -10.97
C ILE A 191 4.73 9.00 -9.96
N LYS A 192 5.94 9.25 -10.45
CA LYS A 192 7.10 9.52 -9.59
C LYS A 192 6.97 10.83 -8.82
N GLU A 193 6.34 11.86 -9.40
CA GLU A 193 5.99 13.10 -8.71
C GLU A 193 4.86 12.89 -7.68
N LEU A 194 3.87 12.07 -8.01
CA LEU A 194 2.77 11.75 -7.10
C LEU A 194 3.25 10.97 -5.87
N ILE A 195 4.13 9.98 -6.08
CA ILE A 195 4.69 9.09 -5.06
C ILE A 195 6.22 9.13 -5.17
N PRO A 196 6.88 10.19 -4.63
CA PRO A 196 8.32 10.35 -4.77
C PRO A 196 9.06 9.40 -3.83
N LEU A 197 9.76 8.42 -4.39
CA LEU A 197 10.58 7.46 -3.66
C LEU A 197 12.05 7.61 -4.03
N LYS A 198 12.91 7.23 -3.07
CA LYS A 198 14.36 7.17 -3.24
C LYS A 198 14.88 5.80 -2.81
N LYS A 199 15.69 5.16 -3.63
CA LYS A 199 16.41 3.94 -3.24
C LYS A 199 17.62 4.28 -2.39
N ILE A 200 17.83 3.53 -1.32
CA ILE A 200 19.00 3.63 -0.45
C ILE A 200 19.57 2.22 -0.24
N TRP A 201 20.88 2.16 0.00
CA TRP A 201 21.55 0.94 0.43
C TRP A 201 21.52 0.89 1.96
N VAL A 202 21.13 -0.25 2.49
CA VAL A 202 21.11 -0.51 3.93
C VAL A 202 21.96 -1.74 4.21
N VAL A 203 22.68 -1.75 5.34
CA VAL A 203 23.43 -2.94 5.77
C VAL A 203 22.43 -4.02 6.18
N ASN A 204 22.56 -5.20 5.60
CA ASN A 204 21.75 -6.33 6.01
C ASN A 204 22.30 -6.91 7.31
N ASN A 205 21.58 -6.72 8.42
CA ASN A 205 21.93 -7.23 9.74
C ASN A 205 21.33 -8.62 10.03
N ASP A 206 20.55 -9.20 9.09
CA ASP A 206 19.87 -10.48 9.27
C ASP A 206 20.78 -11.71 9.09
N THR A 207 22.07 -11.50 8.82
CA THR A 207 23.04 -12.57 8.71
C THR A 207 23.68 -12.85 10.07
N GLN A 208 23.02 -13.67 10.89
CA GLN A 208 23.63 -14.53 11.91
C GLN A 208 23.12 -15.95 11.80
#